data_3912895cdba31863756804318d32fd90
#
_entry.id   3912895cdba31863756804318d32fd90
#
_cell.length_a   1.000
_cell.length_b   1.000
_cell.length_c   1.000
_cell.angle_alpha   90.00
_cell.angle_beta   90.00
_cell.angle_gamma   90.00
#
_symmetry.space_group_name_H-M   'P 1'
#
loop_
_entity.id
_entity.type
_entity.pdbx_description
1 polymer ?
#
loop_
_entity_poly.entity_id
_entity_poly.type
_entity_poly.pdbx_seq_one_letter_code
_entity_poly.pdbx_strand_id
1 'polypeptide(L)'
;MRKLIFAIICCISALFAFANDGVFYAAGNQLIPITETDISVKKEVLTINRVGDHLEVTVYYEFFNPVGEKELLVGFEAQSPYNSGLDPIALFPNHPYMRNFKVVVNGEPLQYEIAHVQTGNYDEKEKYVLPPYYINGQFKDWSKKQCEDSLKAWDYNAVPFDYVYHFKAKFRPGLNIVQHTYEYDLSFSVGEEFEFPYVLTAANRWANHQIDDFTLNINMGDRESFRIKKTFFEKPVEWTIDGLGMAINCEWLGWDTVENGVIFHLQEGGISFHKQNFRPKGELFVAKGHLIACLWKDWKDEENIPVEEKLITGLKSQYYALDTAYIPGFFEETPKFTPIQRRILRNLPFAYRGYKFKDKALQKYFESTQWYILNPKYKGEMEGFSEKEKAWVEFWSEK
;
A
#
# COMPACT_ATOMS: atom_id res chain seq x y z
N MET A 1 -34.54 -13.83 -28.69
CA MET A 1 -34.15 -14.91 -27.76
C MET A 1 -32.66 -15.32 -27.92
N ARG A 2 -32.14 -15.65 -29.08
CA ARG A 2 -30.72 -16.02 -29.23
C ARG A 2 -29.68 -14.94 -28.80
N LYS A 3 -29.95 -13.65 -29.03
CA LYS A 3 -29.08 -12.56 -28.60
C LYS A 3 -29.10 -12.30 -27.09
N LEU A 4 -30.19 -12.60 -26.42
CA LEU A 4 -30.31 -12.47 -24.96
C LEU A 4 -29.57 -13.61 -24.24
N ILE A 5 -29.58 -14.81 -24.80
CA ILE A 5 -28.85 -15.97 -24.28
C ILE A 5 -27.32 -15.75 -24.41
N PHE A 6 -26.88 -15.11 -25.50
CA PHE A 6 -25.45 -14.81 -25.69
C PHE A 6 -24.96 -13.72 -24.72
N ALA A 7 -25.77 -12.71 -24.42
CA ALA A 7 -25.46 -11.69 -23.42
C ALA A 7 -25.39 -12.28 -21.99
N ILE A 8 -26.29 -13.22 -21.67
CA ILE A 8 -26.28 -13.90 -20.36
C ILE A 8 -25.07 -14.83 -20.23
N ILE A 9 -24.67 -15.53 -21.32
CA ILE A 9 -23.48 -16.39 -21.32
C ILE A 9 -22.21 -15.55 -21.21
N CYS A 10 -22.14 -14.37 -21.86
CA CYS A 10 -21.00 -13.47 -21.69
C CYS A 10 -20.91 -12.84 -20.28
N CYS A 11 -22.06 -12.56 -19.63
CA CYS A 11 -22.07 -12.09 -18.24
C CYS A 11 -21.71 -13.19 -17.25
N ILE A 12 -22.02 -14.46 -17.55
CA ILE A 12 -21.67 -15.60 -16.70
C ILE A 12 -20.19 -16.00 -16.90
N SER A 13 -19.63 -15.82 -18.10
CA SER A 13 -18.21 -16.08 -18.34
C SER A 13 -17.28 -15.00 -17.77
N ALA A 14 -17.78 -13.80 -17.51
CA ALA A 14 -17.01 -12.76 -16.81
C ALA A 14 -16.90 -13.02 -15.28
N LEU A 15 -17.73 -13.93 -14.74
CA LEU A 15 -17.69 -14.31 -13.32
C LEU A 15 -16.73 -15.49 -13.00
N PHE A 16 -16.08 -16.09 -14.00
CA PHE A 16 -15.20 -17.26 -13.81
C PHE A 16 -13.74 -17.03 -14.24
N ALA A 17 -13.32 -15.78 -14.43
CA ALA A 17 -11.93 -15.47 -14.79
C ALA A 17 -11.02 -15.19 -13.57
N PHE A 18 -11.40 -15.64 -12.38
CA PHE A 18 -10.57 -15.55 -11.16
C PHE A 18 -10.03 -16.92 -10.75
N ALA A 19 -9.34 -17.58 -11.67
CA ALA A 19 -8.58 -18.78 -11.33
C ALA A 19 -7.10 -18.47 -11.37
N ASN A 20 -6.46 -18.62 -10.22
CA ASN A 20 -5.02 -18.65 -9.96
C ASN A 20 -4.30 -17.30 -9.98
N ASP A 21 -4.40 -16.54 -8.90
CA ASP A 21 -3.23 -15.84 -8.32
C ASP A 21 -3.74 -15.06 -7.12
N GLY A 22 -3.38 -15.52 -5.92
CA GLY A 22 -3.88 -14.94 -4.67
C GLY A 22 -3.42 -13.49 -4.49
N VAL A 23 -4.34 -12.57 -4.65
CA VAL A 23 -4.17 -11.18 -4.23
C VAL A 23 -4.62 -11.08 -2.80
N PHE A 24 -3.74 -10.64 -1.91
CA PHE A 24 -4.08 -10.41 -0.52
C PHE A 24 -4.41 -8.93 -0.35
N TYR A 25 -5.66 -8.63 -0.06
CA TYR A 25 -6.08 -7.30 0.34
C TYR A 25 -6.61 -7.35 1.76
N ALA A 26 -6.14 -6.48 2.62
CA ALA A 26 -6.92 -6.02 3.75
C ALA A 26 -6.96 -4.51 3.67
N ALA A 27 -8.13 -3.99 3.58
CA ALA A 27 -8.41 -2.58 3.59
C ALA A 27 -9.22 -2.23 4.83
N GLY A 28 -9.18 -0.98 5.23
CA GLY A 28 -10.00 -0.49 6.31
C GLY A 28 -9.33 -0.63 7.67
N ASN A 29 -8.59 0.37 8.06
CA ASN A 29 -7.88 0.41 9.33
C ASN A 29 -8.12 1.75 10.01
N GLN A 30 -9.37 2.09 10.29
CA GLN A 30 -9.66 3.37 10.91
C GLN A 30 -10.65 3.30 12.06
N LEU A 31 -10.41 4.18 13.05
CA LEU A 31 -11.24 4.31 14.23
C LEU A 31 -12.54 5.04 13.88
N ILE A 32 -13.67 4.40 14.10
CA ILE A 32 -15.00 4.94 13.82
C ILE A 32 -15.90 4.91 15.05
N PRO A 33 -16.73 5.95 15.26
CA PRO A 33 -17.81 5.83 16.21
C PRO A 33 -18.89 4.91 15.62
N ILE A 34 -19.28 3.89 16.36
CA ILE A 34 -20.33 2.95 15.95
C ILE A 34 -21.70 3.62 16.02
N THR A 35 -21.85 4.62 16.89
CA THR A 35 -23.04 5.47 17.02
C THR A 35 -22.73 6.90 16.68
N GLU A 36 -23.75 7.70 16.31
CA GLU A 36 -23.59 9.13 16.14
C GLU A 36 -23.05 9.81 17.40
N THR A 37 -22.17 10.80 17.20
CA THR A 37 -21.51 11.51 18.27
C THR A 37 -21.35 13.00 17.95
N ASP A 38 -21.23 13.83 18.99
CA ASP A 38 -20.83 15.24 18.92
C ASP A 38 -19.32 15.45 19.12
N ILE A 39 -18.56 14.35 19.22
CA ILE A 39 -17.11 14.39 19.35
C ILE A 39 -16.47 14.65 17.98
N SER A 40 -15.52 15.58 17.94
CA SER A 40 -14.79 15.98 16.72
C SER A 40 -13.33 15.50 16.75
N VAL A 41 -12.76 15.26 15.57
CA VAL A 41 -11.33 14.94 15.40
C VAL A 41 -10.55 16.22 15.23
N LYS A 42 -9.75 16.60 16.23
CA LYS A 42 -8.89 17.78 16.21
C LYS A 42 -7.57 17.51 15.53
N LYS A 43 -7.02 16.32 15.75
CA LYS A 43 -5.75 15.94 15.18
C LYS A 43 -5.72 14.44 14.90
N GLU A 44 -5.08 14.07 13.80
CA GLU A 44 -4.68 12.71 13.51
C GLU A 44 -3.25 12.70 12.96
N VAL A 45 -2.42 11.85 13.54
CA VAL A 45 -1.10 11.53 13.01
C VAL A 45 -1.06 10.04 12.71
N LEU A 46 -1.07 9.70 11.44
CA LEU A 46 -0.93 8.34 10.93
C LEU A 46 0.54 8.13 10.53
N THR A 47 1.17 7.11 11.09
CA THR A 47 2.54 6.73 10.77
C THR A 47 2.57 5.27 10.32
N ILE A 48 3.15 5.02 9.16
CA ILE A 48 3.28 3.72 8.52
C ILE A 48 4.76 3.48 8.26
N ASN A 49 5.33 2.48 8.93
CA ASN A 49 6.73 2.09 8.77
C ASN A 49 6.82 0.64 8.30
N ARG A 50 7.57 0.39 7.24
CA ARG A 50 7.88 -0.98 6.83
C ARG A 50 9.04 -1.53 7.66
N VAL A 51 8.83 -2.72 8.23
CA VAL A 51 9.84 -3.47 8.97
C VAL A 51 9.91 -4.89 8.40
N GLY A 52 10.86 -5.11 7.51
CA GLY A 52 10.96 -6.39 6.80
C GLY A 52 9.74 -6.66 5.90
N ASP A 53 8.98 -7.68 6.24
CA ASP A 53 7.81 -8.19 5.51
C ASP A 53 6.46 -7.68 6.05
N HIS A 54 6.46 -6.77 7.02
CA HIS A 54 5.25 -6.20 7.59
C HIS A 54 5.33 -4.68 7.75
N LEU A 55 4.20 -4.07 8.01
CA LEU A 55 4.06 -2.66 8.36
C LEU A 55 3.78 -2.54 9.86
N GLU A 56 4.47 -1.61 10.50
CA GLU A 56 4.11 -1.09 11.82
C GLU A 56 3.29 0.17 11.61
N VAL A 57 2.04 0.15 12.07
CA VAL A 57 1.12 1.27 11.95
C VAL A 57 0.83 1.84 13.33
N THR A 58 1.01 3.14 13.45
CA THR A 58 0.68 3.90 14.66
C THR A 58 -0.24 5.06 14.27
N VAL A 59 -1.35 5.17 14.97
CA VAL A 59 -2.28 6.29 14.79
C VAL A 59 -2.50 6.98 16.13
N TYR A 60 -2.26 8.28 16.12
CA TYR A 60 -2.48 9.17 17.25
C TYR A 60 -3.61 10.12 16.92
N TYR A 61 -4.61 10.22 17.79
CA TYR A 61 -5.74 11.14 17.67
C TYR A 61 -5.85 12.08 18.85
N GLU A 62 -6.28 13.32 18.56
CA GLU A 62 -6.85 14.23 19.51
C GLU A 62 -8.35 14.42 19.21
N PHE A 63 -9.20 13.95 20.10
CA PHE A 63 -10.65 14.10 20.00
C PHE A 63 -11.12 15.19 20.98
N PHE A 64 -12.06 16.02 20.54
CA PHE A 64 -12.67 17.03 21.39
C PHE A 64 -14.13 16.68 21.68
N ASN A 65 -14.44 16.53 22.96
CA ASN A 65 -15.79 16.33 23.45
C ASN A 65 -16.32 17.67 24.02
N PRO A 66 -17.32 18.29 23.38
CA PRO A 66 -17.83 19.63 23.80
C PRO A 66 -18.74 19.60 25.03
N VAL A 67 -19.20 18.42 25.44
CA VAL A 67 -20.19 18.23 26.52
C VAL A 67 -19.63 17.41 27.67
N GLY A 68 -20.50 16.92 28.54
CA GLY A 68 -20.16 16.08 29.67
C GLY A 68 -19.49 14.74 29.28
N GLU A 69 -18.97 14.03 30.26
CA GLU A 69 -18.35 12.72 30.04
C GLU A 69 -19.30 11.79 29.28
N LYS A 70 -18.76 11.10 28.28
CA LYS A 70 -19.45 10.11 27.46
C LYS A 70 -18.66 8.81 27.39
N GLU A 71 -19.36 7.70 27.41
CA GLU A 71 -18.84 6.42 26.99
C GLU A 71 -19.38 6.08 25.59
N LEU A 72 -18.49 5.87 24.62
CA LEU A 72 -18.85 5.49 23.26
C LEU A 72 -18.31 4.09 22.97
N LEU A 73 -19.10 3.33 22.23
CA LEU A 73 -18.60 2.14 21.54
C LEU A 73 -17.88 2.60 20.27
N VAL A 74 -16.61 2.30 20.19
CA VAL A 74 -15.74 2.66 19.08
C VAL A 74 -15.24 1.37 18.43
N GLY A 75 -15.23 1.33 17.10
CA GLY A 75 -14.74 0.21 16.33
C GLY A 75 -13.54 0.60 15.47
N PHE A 76 -12.61 -0.31 15.39
CA PHE A 76 -11.54 -0.31 14.41
C PHE A 76 -11.83 -1.46 13.46
N GLU A 77 -12.09 -1.14 12.20
CA GLU A 77 -12.41 -2.12 11.19
C GLU A 77 -11.15 -2.58 10.46
N ALA A 78 -10.97 -3.89 10.37
CA ALA A 78 -10.04 -4.52 9.47
C ALA A 78 -10.83 -5.31 8.43
N GLN A 79 -10.72 -4.93 7.18
CA GLN A 79 -11.44 -5.59 6.08
C GLN A 79 -11.00 -7.03 5.92
N SER A 80 -11.92 -7.85 5.41
CA SER A 80 -11.64 -9.24 5.08
C SER A 80 -10.40 -9.38 4.21
N PRO A 81 -9.51 -10.33 4.53
CA PRO A 81 -8.43 -10.66 3.62
C PRO A 81 -9.01 -11.24 2.33
N TYR A 82 -8.59 -10.70 1.20
CA TYR A 82 -8.91 -11.30 -0.08
C TYR A 82 -7.95 -12.45 -0.34
N ASN A 83 -8.36 -13.69 -0.11
CA ASN A 83 -7.59 -14.84 -0.57
C ASN A 83 -8.36 -16.14 -0.61
N SER A 84 -8.07 -16.89 -1.66
CA SER A 84 -8.32 -18.33 -1.78
C SER A 84 -7.16 -19.08 -1.11
N GLY A 85 -7.44 -19.92 -0.13
CA GLY A 85 -6.47 -20.87 0.40
C GLY A 85 -5.97 -20.63 1.82
N LEU A 86 -6.54 -19.68 2.56
CA LEU A 86 -6.30 -19.57 3.99
C LEU A 86 -6.90 -20.76 4.74
N ASP A 87 -6.16 -21.27 5.71
CA ASP A 87 -6.73 -22.21 6.67
C ASP A 87 -7.90 -21.54 7.41
N PRO A 88 -9.11 -22.11 7.38
CA PRO A 88 -10.26 -21.57 8.09
C PRO A 88 -10.01 -21.34 9.59
N ILE A 89 -9.12 -22.08 10.21
CA ILE A 89 -8.74 -21.93 11.63
C ILE A 89 -7.98 -20.61 11.84
N ALA A 90 -7.16 -20.19 10.89
CA ALA A 90 -6.42 -18.93 10.96
C ALA A 90 -7.30 -17.68 10.88
N LEU A 91 -8.57 -17.84 10.45
CA LEU A 91 -9.53 -16.74 10.31
C LEU A 91 -10.24 -16.36 11.62
N PHE A 92 -9.97 -17.07 12.74
CA PHE A 92 -10.68 -16.84 14.02
C PHE A 92 -9.73 -16.90 15.21
N PRO A 93 -9.95 -16.01 16.22
CA PRO A 93 -10.86 -14.85 16.20
C PRO A 93 -10.25 -13.62 15.54
N ASN A 94 -8.94 -13.58 15.34
CA ASN A 94 -8.19 -12.42 14.87
C ASN A 94 -8.14 -12.37 13.34
N HIS A 95 -7.96 -11.17 12.83
CA HIS A 95 -7.59 -10.98 11.42
C HIS A 95 -6.25 -11.69 11.14
N PRO A 96 -6.12 -12.53 10.09
CA PRO A 96 -4.94 -13.37 9.88
C PRO A 96 -3.65 -12.60 9.60
N TYR A 97 -3.76 -11.39 9.05
CA TYR A 97 -2.61 -10.54 8.68
C TYR A 97 -2.41 -9.34 9.60
N MET A 98 -3.25 -9.17 10.63
CA MET A 98 -3.09 -8.09 11.58
C MET A 98 -2.74 -8.63 12.96
N ARG A 99 -1.66 -8.12 13.53
CA ARG A 99 -1.11 -8.58 14.82
C ARG A 99 -0.93 -7.41 15.77
N ASN A 100 -0.79 -7.75 17.04
CA ASN A 100 -0.35 -6.84 18.10
C ASN A 100 -1.19 -5.56 18.20
N PHE A 101 -2.49 -5.65 17.87
CA PHE A 101 -3.40 -4.52 18.04
C PHE A 101 -3.45 -4.09 19.51
N LYS A 102 -3.26 -2.79 19.73
CA LYS A 102 -3.33 -2.15 21.05
C LYS A 102 -4.05 -0.84 20.93
N VAL A 103 -4.82 -0.49 21.94
CA VAL A 103 -5.49 0.81 22.03
C VAL A 103 -5.32 1.39 23.41
N VAL A 104 -5.02 2.69 23.46
CA VAL A 104 -4.81 3.48 24.68
C VAL A 104 -5.68 4.73 24.58
N VAL A 105 -6.48 5.01 25.61
CA VAL A 105 -7.31 6.20 25.69
C VAL A 105 -6.92 7.01 26.93
N ASN A 106 -6.51 8.24 26.75
CA ASN A 106 -6.06 9.13 27.83
C ASN A 106 -4.98 8.51 28.74
N GLY A 107 -4.09 7.73 28.17
CA GLY A 107 -3.01 7.03 28.89
C GLY A 107 -3.38 5.66 29.47
N GLU A 108 -4.65 5.28 29.41
CA GLU A 108 -5.12 3.99 29.95
C GLU A 108 -5.28 2.97 28.80
N PRO A 109 -4.61 1.80 28.86
CA PRO A 109 -4.79 0.74 27.89
C PRO A 109 -6.20 0.14 28.02
N LEU A 110 -6.86 -0.08 26.89
CA LEU A 110 -8.19 -0.67 26.85
C LEU A 110 -8.14 -2.12 26.37
N GLN A 111 -9.05 -2.92 26.90
CA GLN A 111 -9.38 -4.23 26.34
C GLN A 111 -10.35 -4.04 25.19
N TYR A 112 -10.25 -4.89 24.19
CA TYR A 112 -11.13 -4.90 23.04
C TYR A 112 -11.70 -6.31 22.81
N GLU A 113 -12.78 -6.36 22.08
CA GLU A 113 -13.39 -7.58 21.55
C GLU A 113 -13.34 -7.54 20.04
N ILE A 114 -13.42 -8.69 19.39
CA ILE A 114 -13.40 -8.80 17.94
C ILE A 114 -14.74 -9.37 17.49
N ALA A 115 -15.44 -8.57 16.68
CA ALA A 115 -16.66 -9.01 16.02
C ALA A 115 -16.38 -9.31 14.55
N HIS A 116 -17.10 -10.28 14.00
CA HIS A 116 -17.11 -10.60 12.59
C HIS A 116 -18.42 -10.06 12.00
N VAL A 117 -18.29 -9.19 11.01
CA VAL A 117 -19.44 -8.47 10.47
C VAL A 117 -19.51 -8.63 8.95
N GLN A 118 -20.65 -8.35 8.37
CA GLN A 118 -20.80 -8.37 6.92
C GLN A 118 -19.75 -7.43 6.27
N THR A 119 -19.05 -7.93 5.27
CA THR A 119 -18.10 -7.15 4.48
C THR A 119 -18.73 -5.88 3.91
N GLY A 120 -18.03 -4.76 4.03
CA GLY A 120 -18.34 -3.53 3.33
C GLY A 120 -18.02 -3.62 1.82
N ASN A 121 -18.34 -2.57 1.09
CA ASN A 121 -18.08 -2.48 -0.34
C ASN A 121 -17.51 -1.10 -0.67
N TYR A 122 -16.74 -1.02 -1.76
CA TYR A 122 -16.39 0.25 -2.37
C TYR A 122 -17.54 0.72 -3.28
N ASP A 123 -17.86 2.01 -3.24
CA ASP A 123 -18.79 2.62 -4.17
C ASP A 123 -18.10 2.91 -5.53
N GLU A 124 -18.88 3.40 -6.51
CA GLU A 124 -18.38 3.77 -7.84
C GLU A 124 -17.27 4.86 -7.83
N LYS A 125 -17.02 5.50 -6.68
CA LYS A 125 -15.99 6.52 -6.48
C LYS A 125 -14.81 6.00 -5.66
N GLU A 126 -14.68 4.69 -5.54
CA GLU A 126 -13.65 4.02 -4.73
C GLU A 126 -13.69 4.41 -3.24
N LYS A 127 -14.86 4.83 -2.77
CA LYS A 127 -15.10 5.13 -1.37
C LYS A 127 -15.65 3.90 -0.67
N TYR A 128 -15.02 3.52 0.43
CA TYR A 128 -15.50 2.40 1.22
C TYR A 128 -16.79 2.71 1.95
N VAL A 129 -17.81 1.90 1.71
CA VAL A 129 -19.13 2.02 2.34
C VAL A 129 -19.24 0.96 3.43
N LEU A 130 -19.16 1.41 4.67
CA LEU A 130 -19.33 0.57 5.84
C LEU A 130 -20.75 0.04 5.93
N PRO A 131 -20.95 -1.27 6.13
CA PRO A 131 -22.27 -1.80 6.44
C PRO A 131 -22.73 -1.33 7.82
N PRO A 132 -24.03 -1.33 8.10
CA PRO A 132 -24.54 -0.95 9.41
C PRO A 132 -24.30 -2.09 10.42
N TYR A 133 -23.21 -2.00 11.19
CA TYR A 133 -22.91 -3.00 12.23
C TYR A 133 -23.81 -2.89 13.46
N TYR A 134 -24.34 -1.69 13.70
CA TYR A 134 -25.09 -1.39 14.92
C TYR A 134 -26.51 -1.01 14.59
N ILE A 135 -27.44 -1.92 14.88
CA ILE A 135 -28.86 -1.75 14.60
C ILE A 135 -29.67 -1.90 15.87
N ASN A 136 -30.55 -0.95 16.15
CA ASN A 136 -31.43 -0.97 17.32
C ASN A 136 -30.70 -1.13 18.67
N GLY A 137 -29.53 -0.52 18.80
CA GLY A 137 -28.73 -0.61 20.03
C GLY A 137 -27.97 -1.93 20.21
N GLN A 138 -27.95 -2.78 19.19
CA GLN A 138 -27.24 -4.06 19.23
C GLN A 138 -26.16 -4.14 18.14
N PHE A 139 -25.02 -4.71 18.51
CA PHE A 139 -23.93 -5.00 17.61
C PHE A 139 -24.27 -6.26 16.79
N LYS A 140 -24.13 -6.18 15.46
CA LYS A 140 -24.35 -7.33 14.57
C LYS A 140 -23.07 -8.13 14.42
N ASP A 141 -22.83 -9.02 15.37
CA ASP A 141 -21.73 -9.95 15.32
C ASP A 141 -22.19 -11.30 14.73
N TRP A 142 -21.45 -11.82 13.78
CA TRP A 142 -21.67 -13.15 13.25
C TRP A 142 -21.08 -14.19 14.20
N SER A 143 -21.84 -15.20 14.52
CA SER A 143 -21.30 -16.34 15.23
C SER A 143 -20.25 -17.07 14.38
N LYS A 144 -19.31 -17.75 15.03
CA LYS A 144 -18.32 -18.58 14.34
C LYS A 144 -18.95 -19.51 13.31
N LYS A 145 -20.12 -20.12 13.64
CA LYS A 145 -20.86 -20.98 12.71
C LYS A 145 -21.33 -20.25 11.46
N GLN A 146 -21.83 -19.01 11.59
CA GLN A 146 -22.26 -18.21 10.44
C GLN A 146 -21.07 -17.89 9.52
N CYS A 147 -19.92 -17.54 10.10
CA CYS A 147 -18.70 -17.31 9.34
C CYS A 147 -18.25 -18.57 8.59
N GLU A 148 -18.20 -19.71 9.27
CA GLU A 148 -17.82 -21.01 8.67
C GLU A 148 -18.79 -21.44 7.57
N ASP A 149 -20.10 -21.28 7.77
CA ASP A 149 -21.11 -21.61 6.75
C ASP A 149 -20.97 -20.70 5.51
N SER A 150 -20.66 -19.42 5.72
CA SER A 150 -20.44 -18.46 4.63
C SER A 150 -19.14 -18.77 3.86
N LEU A 151 -18.05 -19.10 4.54
CA LEU A 151 -16.79 -19.51 3.90
C LEU A 151 -17.00 -20.74 3.01
N LYS A 152 -17.76 -21.74 3.48
CA LYS A 152 -18.11 -22.92 2.71
C LYS A 152 -18.96 -22.58 1.48
N ALA A 153 -19.91 -21.64 1.62
CA ALA A 153 -20.75 -21.19 0.52
C ALA A 153 -19.95 -20.54 -0.62
N TRP A 154 -18.81 -19.94 -0.30
CA TRP A 154 -17.88 -19.35 -1.27
C TRP A 154 -16.72 -20.28 -1.65
N ASP A 155 -16.82 -21.58 -1.27
CA ASP A 155 -15.77 -22.60 -1.52
C ASP A 155 -14.38 -22.14 -1.04
N TYR A 156 -14.33 -21.37 0.06
CA TYR A 156 -13.12 -20.77 0.65
C TYR A 156 -12.32 -19.86 -0.30
N ASN A 157 -12.93 -19.40 -1.39
CA ASN A 157 -12.29 -18.51 -2.36
C ASN A 157 -12.34 -17.04 -1.95
N ALA A 158 -13.17 -16.69 -0.96
CA ALA A 158 -13.25 -15.35 -0.41
C ALA A 158 -13.64 -15.42 1.07
N VAL A 159 -13.30 -14.38 1.83
CA VAL A 159 -13.72 -14.20 3.22
C VAL A 159 -14.87 -13.20 3.23
N PRO A 160 -16.13 -13.61 3.46
CA PRO A 160 -17.30 -12.76 3.31
C PRO A 160 -17.65 -11.93 4.55
N PHE A 161 -16.69 -11.73 5.44
CA PHE A 161 -16.87 -10.97 6.67
C PHE A 161 -15.62 -10.14 6.98
N ASP A 162 -15.84 -8.97 7.56
CA ASP A 162 -14.81 -8.07 8.07
C ASP A 162 -14.63 -8.27 9.58
N TYR A 163 -13.51 -7.82 10.12
CA TYR A 163 -13.18 -7.87 11.53
C TYR A 163 -13.33 -6.49 12.13
N VAL A 164 -14.08 -6.37 13.21
CA VAL A 164 -14.20 -5.11 13.96
C VAL A 164 -13.64 -5.30 15.36
N TYR A 165 -12.50 -4.67 15.62
CA TYR A 165 -11.91 -4.57 16.94
C TYR A 165 -12.61 -3.45 17.66
N HIS A 166 -13.50 -3.77 18.62
CA HIS A 166 -14.33 -2.77 19.26
C HIS A 166 -14.09 -2.71 20.78
N PHE A 167 -14.26 -1.50 21.30
CA PHE A 167 -14.04 -1.22 22.70
C PHE A 167 -14.89 -0.04 23.17
N LYS A 168 -15.15 0.04 24.47
CA LYS A 168 -15.82 1.19 25.07
C LYS A 168 -14.79 2.21 25.51
N ALA A 169 -14.87 3.39 24.93
CA ALA A 169 -13.98 4.51 25.22
C ALA A 169 -14.72 5.59 25.99
N LYS A 170 -14.13 6.04 27.13
CA LYS A 170 -14.63 7.18 27.91
C LYS A 170 -13.98 8.46 27.42
N PHE A 171 -14.80 9.35 26.90
CA PHE A 171 -14.39 10.68 26.48
C PHE A 171 -14.79 11.72 27.56
N ARG A 172 -13.78 12.29 28.20
CA ARG A 172 -13.96 13.38 29.17
C ARG A 172 -14.33 14.67 28.44
N PRO A 173 -14.97 15.66 29.10
CA PRO A 173 -15.12 16.99 28.53
C PRO A 173 -13.76 17.56 28.10
N GLY A 174 -13.70 18.19 26.93
CA GLY A 174 -12.49 18.76 26.38
C GLY A 174 -11.68 17.75 25.54
N LEU A 175 -10.36 17.87 25.58
CA LEU A 175 -9.43 17.09 24.75
C LEU A 175 -9.24 15.68 25.31
N ASN A 176 -9.28 14.71 24.41
CA ASN A 176 -9.01 13.30 24.68
C ASN A 176 -7.98 12.76 23.69
N ILE A 177 -7.01 12.01 24.18
CA ILE A 177 -5.98 11.37 23.37
C ILE A 177 -6.35 9.90 23.18
N VAL A 178 -6.39 9.45 21.93
CA VAL A 178 -6.54 8.05 21.59
C VAL A 178 -5.37 7.65 20.71
N GLN A 179 -4.73 6.55 21.07
CA GLN A 179 -3.65 5.97 20.28
C GLN A 179 -3.92 4.50 20.05
N HIS A 180 -3.75 4.03 18.82
CA HIS A 180 -3.71 2.61 18.54
C HIS A 180 -2.51 2.25 17.68
N THR A 181 -2.05 1.02 17.85
CA THR A 181 -0.93 0.46 17.10
C THR A 181 -1.27 -0.95 16.65
N TYR A 182 -0.76 -1.35 15.51
CA TYR A 182 -0.84 -2.72 15.04
C TYR A 182 0.27 -3.01 14.05
N GLU A 183 0.56 -4.27 13.85
CA GLU A 183 1.40 -4.78 12.78
C GLU A 183 0.50 -5.39 11.70
N TYR A 184 0.90 -5.19 10.45
CA TYR A 184 0.16 -5.65 9.30
C TYR A 184 1.09 -6.35 8.30
N ASP A 185 0.84 -7.62 8.01
CA ASP A 185 1.63 -8.37 7.03
C ASP A 185 1.38 -7.83 5.62
N LEU A 186 2.46 -7.58 4.89
CA LEU A 186 2.37 -7.10 3.52
C LEU A 186 1.71 -8.16 2.63
N SER A 187 0.79 -7.72 1.80
CA SER A 187 0.14 -8.57 0.82
C SER A 187 1.00 -8.70 -0.44
N PHE A 188 0.84 -9.83 -1.15
CA PHE A 188 1.55 -10.11 -2.39
C PHE A 188 0.58 -10.58 -3.47
N SER A 189 0.85 -10.19 -4.71
CA SER A 189 0.21 -10.74 -5.88
C SER A 189 1.25 -11.03 -6.96
N VAL A 190 0.84 -11.69 -8.05
CA VAL A 190 1.73 -11.95 -9.20
C VAL A 190 2.22 -10.66 -9.86
N GLY A 191 1.42 -9.61 -9.82
CA GLY A 191 1.75 -8.30 -10.40
C GLY A 191 2.24 -7.25 -9.43
N GLU A 192 2.03 -7.46 -8.12
CA GLU A 192 2.35 -6.48 -7.08
C GLU A 192 3.08 -7.16 -5.93
N GLU A 193 4.23 -6.60 -5.51
CA GLU A 193 4.95 -7.13 -4.36
C GLU A 193 4.24 -6.83 -3.04
N PHE A 194 3.52 -5.71 -2.96
CA PHE A 194 2.65 -5.37 -1.84
C PHE A 194 1.62 -4.31 -2.22
N GLU A 195 0.50 -4.33 -1.53
CA GLU A 195 -0.49 -3.24 -1.49
C GLU A 195 -1.00 -3.08 -0.06
N PHE A 196 -1.17 -1.84 0.38
CA PHE A 196 -1.71 -1.49 1.68
C PHE A 196 -2.74 -0.37 1.52
N PRO A 197 -4.02 -0.67 1.66
CA PRO A 197 -5.08 0.32 1.72
C PRO A 197 -5.34 0.78 3.15
N TYR A 198 -5.75 2.05 3.31
CA TYR A 198 -6.17 2.62 4.59
C TYR A 198 -7.37 3.54 4.38
N VAL A 199 -8.43 3.34 5.16
CA VAL A 199 -9.69 4.08 5.02
C VAL A 199 -9.59 5.44 5.70
N LEU A 200 -9.38 6.49 4.92
CA LEU A 200 -9.36 7.88 5.40
C LEU A 200 -10.77 8.46 5.57
N THR A 201 -11.73 8.07 4.72
CA THR A 201 -13.07 8.67 4.68
C THR A 201 -13.91 8.38 5.92
N ALA A 202 -13.54 7.40 6.75
CA ALA A 202 -14.20 7.14 8.01
C ALA A 202 -14.09 8.33 9.00
N ALA A 203 -13.08 9.22 8.83
CA ALA A 203 -13.00 10.50 9.56
C ALA A 203 -14.23 11.37 9.37
N ASN A 204 -14.93 11.26 8.23
CA ASN A 204 -16.16 12.00 7.93
C ASN A 204 -17.36 11.57 8.80
N ARG A 205 -17.24 10.51 9.60
CA ARG A 205 -18.29 10.04 10.51
C ARG A 205 -18.28 10.73 11.87
N TRP A 206 -17.20 11.43 12.21
CA TRP A 206 -17.13 12.23 13.42
C TRP A 206 -17.86 13.57 13.24
N ALA A 207 -18.19 14.25 14.34
CA ALA A 207 -19.09 15.41 14.33
C ALA A 207 -18.68 16.56 13.40
N ASN A 208 -17.38 16.79 13.23
CA ASN A 208 -16.87 17.85 12.35
C ASN A 208 -16.72 17.40 10.89
N HIS A 209 -16.98 16.14 10.56
CA HIS A 209 -16.84 15.57 9.21
C HIS A 209 -15.49 15.87 8.54
N GLN A 210 -14.44 15.92 9.32
CA GLN A 210 -13.07 16.23 8.91
C GLN A 210 -12.07 15.88 10.00
N ILE A 211 -10.80 15.98 9.68
CA ILE A 211 -9.69 16.03 10.61
C ILE A 211 -9.17 17.47 10.60
N ASP A 212 -9.20 18.18 11.73
CA ASP A 212 -8.79 19.60 11.75
C ASP A 212 -7.30 19.76 11.44
N ASP A 213 -6.44 18.82 11.92
CA ASP A 213 -4.99 18.79 11.67
C ASP A 213 -4.57 17.34 11.35
N PHE A 214 -4.38 17.03 10.07
CA PHE A 214 -3.99 15.69 9.59
C PHE A 214 -2.53 15.63 9.18
N THR A 215 -1.82 14.63 9.67
CA THR A 215 -0.46 14.31 9.24
C THR A 215 -0.36 12.82 8.93
N LEU A 216 0.18 12.50 7.77
CA LEU A 216 0.49 11.13 7.34
C LEU A 216 1.99 11.02 7.09
N ASN A 217 2.65 10.09 7.76
CA ASN A 217 4.07 9.77 7.58
C ASN A 217 4.20 8.35 7.06
N ILE A 218 4.99 8.17 6.00
CA ILE A 218 5.23 6.85 5.39
C ILE A 218 6.73 6.64 5.21
N ASN A 219 7.25 5.54 5.76
CA ASN A 219 8.60 5.08 5.55
C ASN A 219 8.57 3.61 5.11
N MET A 220 8.85 3.38 3.84
CA MET A 220 8.87 2.03 3.25
C MET A 220 10.29 1.43 3.21
N GLY A 221 11.27 2.12 3.78
CA GLY A 221 12.67 1.72 3.79
C GLY A 221 13.53 2.47 2.78
N ASP A 222 14.85 2.31 2.93
CA ASP A 222 15.82 2.94 2.04
C ASP A 222 15.90 2.22 0.69
N ARG A 223 16.13 2.98 -0.36
CA ARG A 223 16.21 2.52 -1.75
C ARG A 223 14.92 1.86 -2.25
N GLU A 224 13.81 2.27 -1.67
CA GLU A 224 12.50 1.72 -2.01
C GLU A 224 11.75 2.63 -2.99
N SER A 225 10.96 1.99 -3.86
CA SER A 225 10.03 2.68 -4.76
C SER A 225 8.61 2.19 -4.48
N PHE A 226 7.72 3.10 -4.21
CA PHE A 226 6.32 2.80 -3.97
C PHE A 226 5.42 3.86 -4.60
N ARG A 227 4.18 3.51 -4.87
CA ARG A 227 3.19 4.41 -5.45
C ARG A 227 2.04 4.67 -4.50
N ILE A 228 1.45 5.84 -4.62
CA ILE A 228 0.22 6.22 -3.91
C ILE A 228 -0.79 6.73 -4.93
N LYS A 229 -2.01 6.16 -4.93
CA LYS A 229 -3.12 6.62 -5.79
C LYS A 229 -3.56 8.04 -5.42
N LYS A 230 -3.91 8.85 -6.42
CA LYS A 230 -4.46 10.20 -6.23
C LYS A 230 -5.95 10.17 -5.90
N THR A 231 -6.29 9.69 -4.73
CA THR A 231 -7.67 9.59 -4.23
C THR A 231 -8.05 10.75 -3.32
N PHE A 232 -7.08 11.31 -2.59
CA PHE A 232 -7.28 12.37 -1.58
C PHE A 232 -6.33 13.57 -1.75
N PHE A 233 -5.40 13.49 -2.67
CA PHE A 233 -4.48 14.58 -3.06
C PHE A 233 -4.41 14.67 -4.58
N GLU A 234 -3.83 15.76 -5.12
CA GLU A 234 -3.78 16.00 -6.57
C GLU A 234 -2.37 16.06 -7.14
N LYS A 235 -1.41 16.59 -6.38
CA LYS A 235 -0.07 16.88 -6.87
C LYS A 235 1.03 16.33 -5.98
N PRO A 236 2.17 15.91 -6.55
CA PRO A 236 3.33 15.46 -5.77
C PRO A 236 3.83 16.50 -4.76
N VAL A 237 3.69 17.80 -5.07
CA VAL A 237 4.14 18.91 -4.22
C VAL A 237 3.37 19.03 -2.90
N GLU A 238 2.24 18.33 -2.74
CA GLU A 238 1.52 18.23 -1.47
C GLU A 238 2.22 17.32 -0.46
N TRP A 239 3.20 16.56 -0.93
CA TRP A 239 4.03 15.69 -0.12
C TRP A 239 5.41 16.29 0.11
N THR A 240 5.95 16.12 1.30
CA THR A 240 7.33 16.43 1.63
C THR A 240 8.15 15.14 1.63
N ILE A 241 9.33 15.16 1.03
CA ILE A 241 10.29 14.07 1.12
C ILE A 241 11.25 14.41 2.26
N ASP A 242 11.21 13.60 3.33
CA ASP A 242 12.08 13.74 4.49
C ASP A 242 13.30 12.84 4.29
N GLY A 243 14.28 13.35 3.58
CA GLY A 243 15.47 12.60 3.19
C GLY A 243 15.91 12.86 1.76
N LEU A 244 16.37 11.82 1.08
CA LEU A 244 16.84 11.88 -0.30
C LEU A 244 15.95 11.04 -1.20
N GLY A 245 15.24 11.68 -2.11
CA GLY A 245 14.29 11.00 -2.98
C GLY A 245 13.70 11.88 -4.06
N MET A 246 12.78 11.32 -4.83
CA MET A 246 12.00 12.03 -5.82
C MET A 246 10.54 11.55 -5.83
N ALA A 247 9.65 12.40 -6.33
CA ALA A 247 8.24 12.11 -6.53
C ALA A 247 7.85 12.43 -7.96
N ILE A 248 7.26 11.48 -8.67
CA ILE A 248 6.93 11.58 -10.08
C ILE A 248 5.46 11.21 -10.28
N ASN A 249 4.72 12.03 -11.05
CA ASN A 249 3.38 11.64 -11.50
C ASN A 249 3.46 10.38 -12.36
N CYS A 250 2.57 9.45 -12.11
CA CYS A 250 2.54 8.19 -12.79
C CYS A 250 1.11 7.78 -13.12
N GLU A 251 0.94 7.21 -14.29
CA GLU A 251 -0.26 6.51 -14.72
C GLU A 251 0.10 5.05 -14.95
N TRP A 252 -0.74 4.14 -14.49
CA TRP A 252 -0.57 2.70 -14.74
C TRP A 252 -1.90 2.07 -15.11
N LEU A 253 -1.82 0.94 -15.77
CA LEU A 253 -3.00 0.16 -16.09
C LEU A 253 -3.45 -0.60 -14.84
N GLY A 254 -4.63 -0.28 -14.34
CA GLY A 254 -5.40 -1.14 -13.43
C GLY A 254 -6.11 -2.24 -14.24
N TRP A 255 -6.97 -2.99 -13.57
CA TRP A 255 -7.69 -4.08 -14.22
C TRP A 255 -8.59 -3.62 -15.38
N ASP A 256 -9.30 -2.49 -15.23
CA ASP A 256 -10.26 -1.97 -16.22
C ASP A 256 -10.07 -0.49 -16.55
N THR A 257 -9.22 0.22 -15.84
CA THR A 257 -9.05 1.67 -15.96
C THR A 257 -7.59 2.08 -15.85
N VAL A 258 -7.27 3.25 -16.41
CA VAL A 258 -5.99 3.91 -16.15
C VAL A 258 -6.05 4.56 -14.79
N GLU A 259 -5.19 4.12 -13.89
CA GLU A 259 -5.05 4.67 -12.56
C GLU A 259 -4.00 5.77 -12.52
N ASN A 260 -4.24 6.78 -11.71
CA ASN A 260 -3.36 7.93 -11.54
C ASN A 260 -2.79 7.99 -10.12
N GLY A 261 -1.51 8.26 -10.02
CA GLY A 261 -0.85 8.38 -8.73
C GLY A 261 0.46 9.14 -8.78
N VAL A 262 1.18 8.99 -7.70
CA VAL A 262 2.55 9.45 -7.57
C VAL A 262 3.40 8.26 -7.16
N ILE A 263 4.51 8.06 -7.89
CA ILE A 263 5.55 7.14 -7.46
C ILE A 263 6.60 7.94 -6.69
N PHE A 264 6.96 7.42 -5.54
CA PHE A 264 8.06 7.91 -4.71
C PHE A 264 9.22 6.94 -4.85
N HIS A 265 10.40 7.46 -5.16
CA HIS A 265 11.64 6.71 -5.15
C HIS A 265 12.55 7.35 -4.10
N LEU A 266 12.83 6.62 -3.03
CA LEU A 266 13.61 7.10 -1.91
C LEU A 266 14.95 6.38 -1.86
N GLN A 267 16.04 7.15 -1.75
CA GLN A 267 17.35 6.64 -1.41
C GLN A 267 17.50 6.46 0.11
N GLU A 268 16.98 7.43 0.86
CA GLU A 268 16.98 7.47 2.32
C GLU A 268 15.72 8.21 2.82
N GLY A 269 15.16 7.78 3.94
CA GLY A 269 14.14 8.50 4.67
C GLY A 269 12.71 8.11 4.33
N GLY A 270 11.79 9.07 4.43
CA GLY A 270 10.35 8.86 4.26
C GLY A 270 9.67 10.00 3.54
N ILE A 271 8.36 9.96 3.52
CA ILE A 271 7.51 11.04 3.02
C ILE A 271 6.48 11.44 4.06
N SER A 272 6.07 12.70 4.00
CA SER A 272 4.99 13.22 4.83
C SER A 272 3.97 14.01 4.02
N PHE A 273 2.70 13.89 4.41
CA PHE A 273 1.59 14.68 3.89
C PHE A 273 0.91 15.37 5.06
N HIS A 274 0.72 16.68 4.97
CA HIS A 274 0.08 17.47 6.01
C HIS A 274 -1.06 18.31 5.42
N LYS A 275 -2.22 18.29 6.08
CA LYS A 275 -3.40 19.05 5.64
C LYS A 275 -4.21 19.55 6.81
N GLN A 276 -4.47 20.86 6.84
CA GLN A 276 -5.45 21.46 7.76
C GLN A 276 -6.86 21.32 7.20
N ASN A 277 -7.83 21.11 8.10
CA ASN A 277 -9.25 20.92 7.75
C ASN A 277 -9.44 19.85 6.66
N PHE A 278 -8.78 18.72 6.86
CA PHE A 278 -8.73 17.64 5.91
C PHE A 278 -10.07 16.90 5.86
N ARG A 279 -10.70 16.94 4.70
CA ARG A 279 -11.93 16.19 4.38
C ARG A 279 -11.59 15.16 3.31
N PRO A 280 -11.22 13.94 3.68
CA PRO A 280 -10.84 12.93 2.71
C PRO A 280 -11.99 12.60 1.77
N LYS A 281 -11.71 12.57 0.47
CA LYS A 281 -12.65 12.21 -0.59
C LYS A 281 -12.46 10.78 -1.10
N GLY A 282 -11.34 10.18 -0.76
CA GLY A 282 -10.94 8.83 -1.12
C GLY A 282 -9.95 8.28 -0.11
N GLU A 283 -9.57 7.03 -0.31
CA GLU A 283 -8.79 6.24 0.61
C GLU A 283 -7.29 6.27 0.26
N LEU A 284 -6.42 5.95 1.22
CA LEU A 284 -5.01 5.76 0.96
C LEU A 284 -4.79 4.37 0.35
N PHE A 285 -4.07 4.33 -0.76
CA PHE A 285 -3.55 3.09 -1.35
C PHE A 285 -2.06 3.24 -1.58
N VAL A 286 -1.27 2.46 -0.85
CA VAL A 286 0.18 2.38 -0.98
C VAL A 286 0.51 1.03 -1.59
N ALA A 287 1.22 1.02 -2.71
CA ALA A 287 1.64 -0.22 -3.35
C ALA A 287 3.09 -0.14 -3.82
N LYS A 288 3.69 -1.29 -4.12
CA LYS A 288 5.01 -1.32 -4.76
C LYS A 288 4.98 -0.50 -6.04
N GLY A 289 5.96 0.37 -6.20
CA GLY A 289 6.11 1.22 -7.38
C GLY A 289 7.24 0.73 -8.28
N HIS A 290 6.96 0.70 -9.58
CA HIS A 290 7.98 0.40 -10.58
C HIS A 290 8.37 1.69 -11.26
N LEU A 291 9.37 2.38 -10.70
CA LEU A 291 9.81 3.70 -11.17
C LEU A 291 9.98 3.73 -12.69
N ILE A 292 10.65 2.74 -13.25
CA ILE A 292 10.92 2.69 -14.67
C ILE A 292 9.65 2.46 -15.49
N ALA A 293 8.71 1.64 -15.02
CA ALA A 293 7.44 1.42 -15.70
C ALA A 293 6.59 2.69 -15.81
N CYS A 294 6.66 3.55 -14.80
CA CYS A 294 5.93 4.82 -14.77
C CYS A 294 6.51 5.90 -15.69
N LEU A 295 7.76 5.80 -16.05
CA LEU A 295 8.41 6.77 -16.96
C LEU A 295 8.05 6.56 -18.43
N TRP A 296 7.30 5.54 -18.76
CA TRP A 296 6.98 5.13 -20.11
C TRP A 296 5.51 5.40 -20.42
N LYS A 297 5.28 6.54 -21.03
CA LYS A 297 3.94 6.95 -21.44
C LYS A 297 3.35 6.16 -22.61
N ASP A 298 4.17 5.52 -23.45
CA ASP A 298 3.71 4.89 -24.68
C ASP A 298 4.31 3.50 -24.88
N TRP A 299 3.61 2.49 -24.41
CA TRP A 299 3.87 1.08 -24.74
C TRP A 299 3.75 0.78 -26.23
N LYS A 300 3.23 1.74 -27.01
CA LYS A 300 2.99 1.59 -28.45
C LYS A 300 4.22 1.84 -29.32
N ASP A 301 5.28 2.44 -28.77
CA ASP A 301 6.50 2.79 -29.50
C ASP A 301 7.73 1.99 -29.06
N GLU A 302 7.58 0.68 -28.86
CA GLU A 302 8.72 -0.20 -28.52
C GLU A 302 9.86 -0.15 -29.56
N GLU A 303 9.56 0.23 -30.81
CA GLU A 303 10.56 0.34 -31.87
C GLU A 303 11.48 1.56 -31.74
N ASN A 304 11.02 2.64 -31.09
CA ASN A 304 11.75 3.91 -30.96
C ASN A 304 12.48 4.11 -29.64
N ILE A 305 12.47 3.10 -28.76
CA ILE A 305 13.15 3.16 -27.49
C ILE A 305 14.67 3.07 -27.71
N PRO A 306 15.49 3.99 -27.17
CA PRO A 306 16.94 3.89 -27.24
C PRO A 306 17.43 2.51 -26.75
N VAL A 307 18.45 1.97 -27.41
CA VAL A 307 18.96 0.62 -27.10
C VAL A 307 19.39 0.51 -25.64
N GLU A 308 19.92 1.59 -25.07
CA GLU A 308 20.27 1.69 -23.65
C GLU A 308 19.05 1.60 -22.74
N GLU A 309 17.94 2.20 -23.15
CA GLU A 309 16.67 2.10 -22.41
C GLU A 309 16.00 0.75 -22.64
N LYS A 310 16.13 0.13 -23.84
CA LYS A 310 15.71 -1.25 -24.07
C LYS A 310 16.44 -2.24 -23.15
N LEU A 311 17.70 -2.00 -22.88
CA LEU A 311 18.47 -2.78 -21.91
C LEU A 311 17.95 -2.61 -20.49
N ILE A 312 17.70 -1.38 -20.11
CA ILE A 312 17.07 -1.07 -18.83
C ILE A 312 15.64 -1.62 -18.81
N THR A 313 14.95 -1.64 -19.93
CA THR A 313 13.57 -2.15 -20.05
C THR A 313 13.48 -3.65 -20.21
N GLY A 314 14.35 -4.29 -20.94
CA GLY A 314 14.47 -5.75 -20.92
C GLY A 314 14.82 -6.26 -19.53
N LEU A 315 15.54 -5.43 -18.76
CA LEU A 315 15.74 -5.57 -17.33
C LEU A 315 14.51 -5.18 -16.50
N LYS A 316 13.47 -4.61 -17.06
CA LYS A 316 12.32 -4.08 -16.33
C LYS A 316 11.43 -5.11 -15.67
N SER A 317 11.02 -6.12 -16.36
CA SER A 317 10.36 -7.27 -15.73
C SER A 317 11.29 -7.95 -14.73
N GLN A 318 12.55 -7.59 -14.73
CA GLN A 318 13.66 -8.09 -13.96
C GLN A 318 14.34 -7.02 -13.10
N TYR A 319 13.80 -5.82 -13.05
CA TYR A 319 14.15 -4.86 -12.01
C TYR A 319 13.69 -5.34 -10.63
N TYR A 320 12.66 -6.12 -10.60
CA TYR A 320 12.44 -7.12 -9.58
C TYR A 320 13.66 -7.98 -9.33
N ALA A 321 14.45 -8.19 -10.29
CA ALA A 321 15.54 -9.12 -10.30
C ALA A 321 16.85 -8.59 -9.75
N LEU A 322 17.06 -7.32 -9.57
CA LEU A 322 18.14 -6.88 -8.70
C LEU A 322 17.88 -7.34 -7.26
N ASP A 323 16.62 -7.47 -6.87
CA ASP A 323 16.24 -8.05 -5.58
C ASP A 323 15.99 -9.56 -5.62
N THR A 324 15.42 -10.13 -6.67
CA THR A 324 14.90 -11.49 -6.59
C THR A 324 15.59 -12.53 -7.44
N ALA A 325 16.13 -12.24 -8.60
CA ALA A 325 16.75 -13.29 -9.41
C ALA A 325 17.55 -12.75 -10.58
N TYR A 326 18.74 -12.31 -10.36
CA TYR A 326 19.64 -12.36 -11.45
C TYR A 326 19.83 -13.84 -11.85
N ILE A 327 19.33 -14.20 -13.02
CA ILE A 327 19.55 -15.52 -13.59
C ILE A 327 20.37 -15.31 -14.86
N PRO A 328 21.66 -15.72 -14.90
CA PRO A 328 22.50 -15.63 -16.09
C PRO A 328 21.92 -16.28 -17.34
N GLY A 329 20.97 -17.20 -17.20
CA GLY A 329 20.31 -17.92 -18.29
C GLY A 329 18.99 -17.31 -18.78
N PHE A 330 18.57 -16.18 -18.29
CA PHE A 330 17.29 -15.56 -18.69
C PHE A 330 17.34 -14.93 -20.09
N PHE A 331 18.52 -14.69 -20.61
CA PHE A 331 18.69 -14.35 -22.01
C PHE A 331 18.92 -15.64 -22.79
N GLU A 332 17.86 -16.23 -23.34
CA GLU A 332 17.97 -17.39 -24.26
C GLU A 332 18.90 -17.09 -25.43
N GLU A 333 19.00 -15.83 -25.84
CA GLU A 333 20.08 -15.31 -26.69
C GLU A 333 20.68 -14.09 -26.01
N THR A 334 21.95 -14.21 -25.56
CA THR A 334 22.66 -13.04 -24.98
C THR A 334 22.81 -11.96 -26.06
N PRO A 335 22.11 -10.83 -25.98
CA PRO A 335 22.28 -9.78 -26.95
C PRO A 335 23.76 -9.36 -26.99
N LYS A 336 24.28 -9.05 -28.15
CA LYS A 336 25.65 -8.53 -28.27
C LYS A 336 25.69 -7.11 -27.73
N PHE A 337 26.02 -6.97 -26.47
CA PHE A 337 26.18 -5.67 -25.82
C PHE A 337 27.47 -4.99 -26.23
N THR A 338 27.40 -3.71 -26.50
CA THR A 338 28.59 -2.87 -26.68
C THR A 338 29.37 -2.75 -25.37
N PRO A 339 30.65 -2.40 -25.41
CA PRO A 339 31.45 -2.20 -24.20
C PRO A 339 30.82 -1.17 -23.24
N ILE A 340 30.23 -0.10 -23.73
CA ILE A 340 29.59 0.92 -22.90
C ILE A 340 28.32 0.37 -22.22
N GLN A 341 27.50 -0.40 -22.94
CA GLN A 341 26.30 -1.03 -22.40
C GLN A 341 26.65 -2.00 -21.26
N ARG A 342 27.67 -2.84 -21.44
CA ARG A 342 28.17 -3.70 -20.36
C ARG A 342 28.63 -2.92 -19.13
N ARG A 343 29.30 -1.79 -19.35
CA ARG A 343 29.72 -0.92 -18.26
C ARG A 343 28.54 -0.28 -17.54
N ILE A 344 27.50 0.12 -18.26
CA ILE A 344 26.25 0.63 -17.69
C ILE A 344 25.62 -0.46 -16.82
N LEU A 345 25.42 -1.67 -17.37
CA LEU A 345 24.83 -2.79 -16.65
C LEU A 345 25.61 -3.13 -15.37
N ARG A 346 26.92 -3.26 -15.48
CA ARG A 346 27.79 -3.50 -14.32
C ARG A 346 27.60 -2.46 -13.21
N ASN A 347 27.38 -1.22 -13.58
CA ASN A 347 27.33 -0.10 -12.64
C ASN A 347 25.92 0.24 -12.15
N LEU A 348 24.88 -0.48 -12.58
CA LEU A 348 23.49 -0.25 -12.12
C LEU A 348 23.34 -0.30 -10.60
N PRO A 349 23.87 -1.29 -9.85
CA PRO A 349 23.72 -1.34 -8.39
C PRO A 349 24.32 -0.13 -7.69
N PHE A 350 25.43 0.40 -8.23
CA PHE A 350 26.07 1.61 -7.72
C PHE A 350 25.23 2.87 -8.04
N ALA A 351 24.74 2.96 -9.29
CA ALA A 351 23.88 4.07 -9.70
C ALA A 351 22.58 4.12 -8.89
N TYR A 352 22.03 2.96 -8.56
CA TYR A 352 20.83 2.83 -7.74
C TYR A 352 21.02 3.39 -6.33
N ARG A 353 22.25 3.37 -5.83
CA ARG A 353 22.65 3.99 -4.55
C ARG A 353 23.11 5.43 -4.70
N GLY A 354 23.01 5.99 -5.92
CA GLY A 354 23.40 7.37 -6.21
C GLY A 354 24.89 7.63 -6.27
N TYR A 355 25.70 6.61 -6.67
CA TYR A 355 27.14 6.77 -6.80
C TYR A 355 27.52 7.85 -7.81
N LYS A 356 28.40 8.77 -7.44
CA LYS A 356 29.00 9.75 -8.33
C LYS A 356 30.13 9.13 -9.14
N PHE A 357 29.89 8.85 -10.42
CA PHE A 357 30.88 8.22 -11.28
C PHE A 357 32.01 9.17 -11.64
N LYS A 358 33.27 8.68 -11.58
CA LYS A 358 34.43 9.40 -12.08
C LYS A 358 34.47 9.41 -13.62
N ASP A 359 33.98 8.37 -14.24
CA ASP A 359 33.82 8.26 -15.69
C ASP A 359 32.70 9.19 -16.16
N LYS A 360 33.08 10.18 -16.97
CA LYS A 360 32.15 11.22 -17.44
C LYS A 360 31.02 10.67 -18.31
N ALA A 361 31.27 9.58 -19.06
CA ALA A 361 30.25 8.99 -19.94
C ALA A 361 29.19 8.27 -19.11
N LEU A 362 29.61 7.49 -18.10
CA LEU A 362 28.68 6.85 -17.18
C LEU A 362 27.90 7.89 -16.35
N GLN A 363 28.56 8.92 -15.82
CA GLN A 363 27.90 9.98 -15.06
C GLN A 363 26.83 10.66 -15.91
N LYS A 364 27.19 11.08 -17.13
CA LYS A 364 26.25 11.72 -18.06
C LYS A 364 25.08 10.80 -18.40
N TYR A 365 25.35 9.50 -18.61
CA TYR A 365 24.31 8.52 -18.89
C TYR A 365 23.31 8.46 -17.72
N PHE A 366 23.79 8.21 -16.50
CA PHE A 366 22.90 8.09 -15.34
C PHE A 366 22.17 9.39 -15.01
N GLU A 367 22.82 10.54 -15.15
CA GLU A 367 22.17 11.85 -15.01
C GLU A 367 21.08 12.10 -16.05
N SER A 368 21.12 11.45 -17.21
CA SER A 368 20.06 11.53 -18.22
C SER A 368 18.89 10.61 -17.92
N THR A 369 19.01 9.66 -16.99
CA THR A 369 17.92 8.82 -16.54
C THR A 369 17.04 9.61 -15.57
N GLN A 370 15.73 9.32 -15.57
CA GLN A 370 14.80 10.02 -14.68
C GLN A 370 14.80 9.46 -13.26
N TRP A 371 15.49 8.34 -13.01
CA TRP A 371 15.50 7.65 -11.73
C TRP A 371 16.79 7.84 -10.90
N TYR A 372 17.88 8.29 -11.55
CA TYR A 372 19.15 8.46 -10.85
C TYR A 372 19.11 9.66 -9.90
N ILE A 373 19.36 9.41 -8.62
CA ILE A 373 19.46 10.43 -7.58
C ILE A 373 20.89 10.39 -7.02
N LEU A 374 21.65 11.46 -7.20
CA LEU A 374 22.98 11.55 -6.64
C LEU A 374 22.93 11.53 -5.11
N ASN A 375 23.61 10.56 -4.51
CA ASN A 375 23.81 10.49 -3.07
C ASN A 375 25.26 10.86 -2.73
N PRO A 376 25.54 12.08 -2.22
CA PRO A 376 26.90 12.53 -1.93
C PRO A 376 27.56 11.76 -0.77
N LYS A 377 26.78 11.04 0.05
CA LYS A 377 27.29 10.22 1.15
C LYS A 377 27.85 8.88 0.64
N TYR A 378 27.30 8.33 -0.43
CA TYR A 378 27.70 7.04 -0.96
C TYR A 378 28.99 7.13 -1.78
N LYS A 379 30.02 6.35 -1.42
CA LYS A 379 31.36 6.42 -2.04
C LYS A 379 31.65 5.26 -3.00
N GLY A 380 30.70 4.36 -3.19
CA GLY A 380 30.82 3.23 -4.11
C GLY A 380 31.30 1.94 -3.46
N GLU A 381 31.12 1.82 -2.16
CA GLU A 381 31.37 0.59 -1.42
C GLU A 381 30.34 -0.48 -1.82
N MET A 382 30.77 -1.75 -1.87
CA MET A 382 29.87 -2.89 -2.08
C MET A 382 29.31 -3.44 -0.76
N GLU A 383 29.62 -2.79 0.35
CA GLU A 383 28.99 -3.09 1.62
C GLU A 383 27.48 -2.79 1.53
N GLY A 384 26.65 -3.73 1.98
CA GLY A 384 25.20 -3.64 1.81
C GLY A 384 24.68 -4.06 0.43
N PHE A 385 25.52 -4.55 -0.47
CA PHE A 385 25.04 -5.25 -1.66
C PHE A 385 24.54 -6.63 -1.28
N SER A 386 23.39 -7.02 -1.84
CA SER A 386 22.93 -8.39 -1.78
C SER A 386 23.90 -9.33 -2.52
N GLU A 387 23.87 -10.61 -2.24
CA GLU A 387 24.68 -11.59 -2.97
C GLU A 387 24.39 -11.58 -4.48
N LYS A 388 23.15 -11.29 -4.85
CA LYS A 388 22.72 -11.15 -6.24
C LYS A 388 23.32 -9.92 -6.93
N GLU A 389 23.36 -8.79 -6.24
CA GLU A 389 24.00 -7.59 -6.76
C GLU A 389 25.51 -7.78 -6.93
N LYS A 390 26.15 -8.48 -6.02
CA LYS A 390 27.59 -8.84 -6.14
C LYS A 390 27.82 -9.73 -7.35
N ALA A 391 27.01 -10.79 -7.50
CA ALA A 391 27.06 -11.69 -8.66
C ALA A 391 26.78 -10.95 -9.98
N TRP A 392 25.88 -9.98 -9.98
CA TRP A 392 25.62 -9.11 -11.13
C TRP A 392 26.85 -8.29 -11.53
N VAL A 393 27.51 -7.62 -10.58
CA VAL A 393 28.71 -6.85 -10.85
C VAL A 393 29.85 -7.73 -11.38
N GLU A 394 30.03 -8.92 -10.83
CA GLU A 394 31.02 -9.91 -11.26
C GLU A 394 30.76 -10.37 -12.70
N PHE A 395 29.55 -10.82 -12.98
CA PHE A 395 29.14 -11.29 -14.31
C PHE A 395 29.41 -10.25 -15.42
N TRP A 396 29.06 -8.99 -15.19
CA TRP A 396 29.30 -7.94 -16.16
C TRP A 396 30.73 -7.41 -16.17
N SER A 397 31.57 -7.85 -15.25
CA SER A 397 33.00 -7.54 -15.22
C SER A 397 33.81 -8.48 -16.09
N GLU A 398 33.37 -9.72 -16.25
CA GLU A 398 34.07 -10.76 -17.00
C GLU A 398 33.79 -10.75 -18.52
N LYS A 399 32.82 -9.99 -18.97
CA LYS A 399 32.38 -9.88 -20.37
C LYS A 399 32.67 -8.52 -20.96
#